data_bf31676ff1e81b9bf67eb59ac33d4da3
#
_entry.id   bf31676ff1e81b9bf67eb59ac33d4da3
#
_cell.length_a   1.000
_cell.length_b   1.000
_cell.length_c   1.000
_cell.angle_alpha   90.00
_cell.angle_beta   90.00
_cell.angle_gamma   90.00
#
_symmetry.space_group_name_H-M   'P 1'
#
loop_
_entity.id
_entity.type
_entity.pdbx_description
1 polymer ?
#
loop_
_entity_poly.entity_id
_entity_poly.type
_entity_poly.pdbx_seq_one_letter_code
_entity_poly.pdbx_strand_id
1 'polypeptide(L)'
;MKKLVLSMVAALAVGGVAPALAADLPVKAAPAPAVVAAPSPWDIAFGAAGMNDYVFRGITQSNHKPSVAAYVEPRYNVTKDFQLYVGTAGESISFTNHAAAEIDFYGGARWTLGPVVLDGGFWYYYYPGGQCIGDVVAPTFCPLVNGMPNVIANGNTLKGDVSFWEAYFKPTWNINDQWAVGLNEFYSPSFLNSGAWGNYFSGTVKFTAPSAWAWGTLGWYVSGEFGRQWFGTTDSFYGLPGTIYAAGIPYTSYNTWNIGGGLTWKQFTLDLRYSDTNLSKGDCNAFTGDFTASGTTNVTAINPGGFGSNWCGATFIAKLSVDLTAANLK
;
A
#
# COMPACT_ATOMS: atom_id res chain seq x y z
N MET A 1 -17.04 52.23 13.90
CA MET A 1 -17.33 50.86 13.47
C MET A 1 -16.34 50.49 12.38
N LYS A 2 -15.22 49.91 12.73
CA LYS A 2 -14.19 49.44 11.78
C LYS A 2 -14.35 47.94 11.66
N LYS A 3 -14.70 47.46 10.50
CA LYS A 3 -14.77 46.03 10.16
C LYS A 3 -13.33 45.50 10.00
N LEU A 4 -12.89 44.65 10.90
CA LEU A 4 -11.68 43.91 10.76
C LEU A 4 -11.98 42.74 9.80
N VAL A 5 -11.43 42.74 8.60
CA VAL A 5 -11.42 41.60 7.70
C VAL A 5 -10.22 40.73 8.10
N LEU A 6 -10.48 39.65 8.78
CA LEU A 6 -9.47 38.66 9.14
C LEU A 6 -9.31 37.71 7.94
N SER A 7 -8.28 37.93 7.13
CA SER A 7 -7.91 37.00 6.06
C SER A 7 -7.22 35.79 6.68
N MET A 8 -7.99 34.74 6.88
CA MET A 8 -7.47 33.43 7.29
C MET A 8 -6.86 32.74 6.05
N VAL A 9 -5.54 32.76 5.93
CA VAL A 9 -4.84 31.93 4.97
C VAL A 9 -4.81 30.52 5.55
N ALA A 10 -5.76 29.67 5.14
CA ALA A 10 -5.72 28.26 5.43
C ALA A 10 -4.54 27.64 4.66
N ALA A 11 -3.50 27.23 5.36
CA ALA A 11 -2.49 26.36 4.79
C ALA A 11 -3.09 24.95 4.65
N LEU A 12 -3.53 24.62 3.43
CA LEU A 12 -4.03 23.30 3.08
C LEU A 12 -2.90 22.26 3.25
N ALA A 13 -3.07 21.39 4.22
CA ALA A 13 -2.33 20.15 4.27
C ALA A 13 -2.74 19.28 3.09
N VAL A 14 -1.89 19.18 2.09
CA VAL A 14 -2.07 18.26 0.97
C VAL A 14 -1.80 16.85 1.46
N GLY A 15 -2.85 16.20 1.99
CA GLY A 15 -2.79 14.80 2.33
C GLY A 15 -2.80 13.95 1.06
N GLY A 16 -1.63 13.70 0.49
CA GLY A 16 -1.51 12.61 -0.48
C GLY A 16 -1.74 11.29 0.27
N VAL A 17 -2.71 10.49 -0.14
CA VAL A 17 -2.81 9.11 0.33
C VAL A 17 -1.67 8.37 -0.34
N ALA A 18 -0.52 8.33 0.28
CA ALA A 18 0.49 7.35 -0.07
C ALA A 18 -0.05 5.96 0.31
N PRO A 19 0.37 4.90 -0.36
CA PRO A 19 0.08 3.57 0.11
C PRO A 19 0.46 3.52 1.59
N ALA A 20 -0.18 2.70 2.39
CA ALA A 20 -0.21 2.59 3.86
C ALA A 20 0.97 3.13 4.72
N LEU A 21 1.96 3.76 4.10
CA LEU A 21 3.18 4.30 4.73
C LEU A 21 3.14 5.79 5.01
N ALA A 22 2.36 6.59 4.29
CA ALA A 22 2.35 8.03 4.49
C ALA A 22 1.28 8.44 5.50
N ALA A 23 1.69 8.69 6.72
CA ALA A 23 0.88 9.48 7.65
C ALA A 23 0.83 10.93 7.17
N ASP A 24 -0.37 11.52 7.13
CA ASP A 24 -0.54 12.94 6.85
C ASP A 24 0.30 13.77 7.82
N LEU A 25 1.11 14.66 7.29
CA LEU A 25 1.90 15.57 8.11
C LEU A 25 0.99 16.63 8.75
N PRO A 26 1.02 16.84 10.08
CA PRO A 26 0.30 17.94 10.70
C PRO A 26 0.92 19.27 10.28
N VAL A 27 0.12 20.16 9.69
CA VAL A 27 0.57 21.51 9.38
C VAL A 27 0.62 22.34 10.66
N LYS A 28 1.80 22.80 11.02
CA LYS A 28 2.01 23.70 12.14
C LYS A 28 1.47 25.09 11.80
N ALA A 29 0.67 25.68 12.70
CA ALA A 29 0.24 27.07 12.60
C ALA A 29 1.43 28.03 12.48
N ALA A 30 1.37 28.94 11.51
CA ALA A 30 2.45 29.84 11.18
C ALA A 30 2.70 30.92 12.26
N PRO A 31 3.95 31.27 12.56
CA PRO A 31 4.31 32.54 13.23
C PRO A 31 4.10 33.73 12.26
N ALA A 32 3.93 34.96 12.85
CA ALA A 32 3.65 36.19 12.16
C ALA A 32 4.68 36.57 11.07
N PRO A 33 4.34 37.51 10.14
CA PRO A 33 4.93 37.62 8.82
C PRO A 33 6.38 38.13 8.89
N ALA A 34 7.32 37.22 8.74
CA ALA A 34 8.65 37.55 8.22
C ALA A 34 8.55 37.67 6.69
N VAL A 35 9.39 38.53 6.09
CA VAL A 35 9.50 38.65 4.62
C VAL A 35 9.61 37.26 4.02
N VAL A 36 8.54 36.80 3.40
CA VAL A 36 8.43 35.46 2.85
C VAL A 36 9.34 35.41 1.63
N ALA A 37 10.54 34.83 1.80
CA ALA A 37 11.31 34.37 0.65
C ALA A 37 10.39 33.47 -0.20
N ALA A 38 10.39 33.66 -1.53
CA ALA A 38 9.61 32.83 -2.42
C ALA A 38 9.90 31.35 -2.07
N PRO A 39 8.89 30.50 -1.86
CA PRO A 39 9.13 29.13 -1.47
C PRO A 39 10.02 28.46 -2.51
N SER A 40 11.00 27.71 -2.06
CA SER A 40 11.84 26.91 -2.96
C SER A 40 10.92 26.06 -3.82
N PRO A 41 11.11 26.02 -5.15
CA PRO A 41 10.35 25.11 -5.99
C PRO A 41 10.61 23.62 -5.64
N TRP A 42 11.74 23.36 -4.96
CA TRP A 42 12.14 22.03 -4.52
C TRP A 42 11.80 21.79 -3.06
N ASP A 43 11.21 20.64 -2.80
CA ASP A 43 10.99 20.07 -1.49
C ASP A 43 11.42 18.60 -1.51
N ILE A 44 11.61 18.00 -0.35
CA ILE A 44 11.87 16.58 -0.20
C ILE A 44 11.10 16.08 1.02
N ALA A 45 10.34 15.00 0.83
CA ALA A 45 9.77 14.25 1.95
C ALA A 45 10.54 12.95 2.14
N PHE A 46 10.66 12.52 3.37
CA PHE A 46 11.27 11.23 3.69
C PHE A 46 10.75 10.76 5.05
N GLY A 47 10.76 9.45 5.25
CA GLY A 47 10.26 8.89 6.49
C GLY A 47 10.65 7.44 6.67
N ALA A 48 10.32 6.93 7.85
CA ALA A 48 10.50 5.53 8.18
C ALA A 48 9.37 5.04 9.10
N ALA A 49 9.11 3.75 9.07
CA ALA A 49 8.11 3.13 9.93
C ALA A 49 8.57 1.75 10.39
N GLY A 50 8.11 1.36 11.58
CA GLY A 50 8.14 -0.02 12.06
C GLY A 50 6.71 -0.47 12.35
N MET A 51 6.38 -1.71 11.99
CA MET A 51 5.05 -2.28 12.16
C MET A 51 5.13 -3.75 12.57
N ASN A 52 4.11 -4.25 13.25
CA ASN A 52 4.06 -5.66 13.63
C ASN A 52 3.70 -6.59 12.46
N ASP A 53 3.06 -6.04 11.42
CA ASP A 53 2.67 -6.76 10.20
C ASP A 53 2.56 -5.77 9.06
N TYR A 54 3.20 -6.06 7.92
CA TYR A 54 3.04 -5.28 6.70
C TYR A 54 1.88 -5.85 5.90
N VAL A 55 0.80 -5.09 5.78
CA VAL A 55 -0.44 -5.50 5.11
C VAL A 55 -0.71 -4.61 3.90
N PHE A 56 -0.82 -5.21 2.73
CA PHE A 56 -1.18 -4.56 1.48
C PHE A 56 -2.54 -5.07 1.00
N ARG A 57 -3.53 -4.18 0.90
CA ARG A 57 -4.91 -4.50 0.47
C ARG A 57 -5.51 -5.70 1.21
N GLY A 58 -5.30 -5.76 2.54
CA GLY A 58 -5.82 -6.82 3.40
C GLY A 58 -5.02 -8.12 3.40
N ILE A 59 -3.84 -8.16 2.77
CA ILE A 59 -2.99 -9.35 2.68
C ILE A 59 -1.63 -9.04 3.30
N THR A 60 -1.20 -9.87 4.26
CA THR A 60 0.15 -9.72 4.84
C THR A 60 1.24 -9.95 3.80
N GLN A 61 2.21 -9.08 3.78
CA GLN A 61 3.41 -9.18 2.96
C GLN A 61 4.61 -9.67 3.77
N SER A 62 4.49 -9.64 5.09
CA SER A 62 5.55 -10.04 6.04
C SER A 62 5.26 -11.35 6.77
N ASN A 63 4.25 -12.13 6.33
CA ASN A 63 3.85 -13.39 6.98
C ASN A 63 3.54 -13.18 8.47
N HIS A 64 2.77 -12.12 8.80
CA HIS A 64 2.41 -11.71 10.16
C HIS A 64 3.62 -11.49 11.10
N LYS A 65 4.76 -11.09 10.52
CA LYS A 65 5.98 -10.78 11.28
C LYS A 65 6.25 -9.27 11.24
N PRO A 66 7.01 -8.76 12.22
CA PRO A 66 7.43 -7.37 12.21
C PRO A 66 8.11 -6.98 10.90
N SER A 67 7.77 -5.80 10.40
CA SER A 67 8.33 -5.20 9.20
C SER A 67 8.78 -3.78 9.45
N VAL A 68 9.73 -3.33 8.65
CA VAL A 68 10.22 -1.96 8.60
C VAL A 68 10.06 -1.42 7.19
N ALA A 69 9.84 -0.10 7.10
CA ALA A 69 9.72 0.62 5.84
C ALA A 69 10.45 1.96 5.91
N ALA A 70 10.92 2.44 4.77
CA ALA A 70 11.46 3.79 4.64
C ALA A 70 11.20 4.32 3.22
N TYR A 71 11.10 5.65 3.08
CA TYR A 71 10.92 6.27 1.78
C TYR A 71 11.65 7.61 1.67
N VAL A 72 11.88 8.03 0.42
CA VAL A 72 12.31 9.37 0.07
C VAL A 72 11.58 9.83 -1.20
N GLU A 73 11.05 11.05 -1.19
CA GLU A 73 10.25 11.63 -2.26
C GLU A 73 10.68 13.07 -2.54
N PRO A 74 11.61 13.31 -3.49
CA PRO A 74 11.83 14.62 -4.09
C PRO A 74 10.58 15.15 -4.78
N ARG A 75 10.30 16.44 -4.57
CA ARG A 75 9.12 17.15 -5.07
C ARG A 75 9.54 18.43 -5.78
N TYR A 76 8.86 18.75 -6.87
CA TYR A 76 9.03 20.00 -7.59
C TYR A 76 7.70 20.74 -7.69
N ASN A 77 7.58 21.87 -7.01
CA ASN A 77 6.40 22.71 -7.03
C ASN A 77 6.45 23.61 -8.28
N VAL A 78 5.79 23.18 -9.35
CA VAL A 78 5.67 23.93 -10.61
C VAL A 78 4.91 25.23 -10.37
N THR A 79 3.84 25.15 -9.59
CA THR A 79 3.07 26.28 -9.07
C THR A 79 2.71 26.02 -7.62
N LYS A 80 2.02 26.93 -6.94
CA LYS A 80 1.50 26.70 -5.58
C LYS A 80 0.45 25.56 -5.51
N ASP A 81 -0.18 25.23 -6.63
CA ASP A 81 -1.27 24.26 -6.71
C ASP A 81 -0.90 23.02 -7.52
N PHE A 82 0.25 23.00 -8.22
CA PHE A 82 0.68 21.89 -9.05
C PHE A 82 2.09 21.44 -8.71
N GLN A 83 2.23 20.18 -8.33
CA GLN A 83 3.47 19.56 -7.89
C GLN A 83 3.76 18.30 -8.70
N LEU A 84 5.00 18.15 -9.14
CA LEU A 84 5.54 16.89 -9.66
C LEU A 84 6.36 16.22 -8.56
N TYR A 85 6.38 14.90 -8.54
CA TYR A 85 7.19 14.13 -7.60
C TYR A 85 7.69 12.83 -8.20
N VAL A 86 8.79 12.36 -7.67
CA VAL A 86 9.31 11.01 -7.85
C VAL A 86 9.74 10.49 -6.48
N GLY A 87 9.71 9.20 -6.28
CA GLY A 87 10.12 8.63 -5.00
C GLY A 87 10.58 7.20 -5.10
N THR A 88 11.19 6.74 -4.04
CA THR A 88 11.48 5.34 -3.79
C THR A 88 11.14 5.00 -2.36
N ALA A 89 10.65 3.79 -2.15
CA ALA A 89 10.41 3.23 -0.83
C ALA A 89 11.04 1.83 -0.76
N GLY A 90 11.17 1.30 0.45
CA GLY A 90 11.61 -0.07 0.65
C GLY A 90 10.98 -0.65 1.90
N GLU A 91 10.52 -1.89 1.80
CA GLU A 91 9.82 -2.64 2.83
C GLU A 91 10.43 -4.02 3.03
N SER A 92 10.55 -4.44 4.30
CA SER A 92 10.90 -5.82 4.57
C SER A 92 9.68 -6.74 4.42
N ILE A 93 9.85 -7.80 3.66
CA ILE A 93 8.80 -8.76 3.29
C ILE A 93 9.20 -10.19 3.64
N SER A 94 8.23 -11.12 3.52
CA SER A 94 8.47 -12.56 3.70
C SER A 94 7.65 -13.36 2.69
N PHE A 95 8.06 -13.31 1.42
CA PHE A 95 7.41 -14.02 0.32
C PHE A 95 7.93 -15.43 0.15
N THR A 96 7.09 -16.29 -0.40
CA THR A 96 7.41 -17.69 -0.71
C THR A 96 8.62 -17.84 -1.63
N ASN A 97 8.76 -16.95 -2.62
CA ASN A 97 9.90 -16.95 -3.54
C ASN A 97 11.19 -16.40 -2.95
N HIS A 98 11.23 -16.07 -1.66
CA HIS A 98 12.40 -15.54 -0.97
C HIS A 98 12.95 -14.23 -1.53
N ALA A 99 12.12 -13.40 -2.16
CA ALA A 99 12.53 -12.05 -2.52
C ALA A 99 13.05 -11.31 -1.28
N ALA A 100 14.17 -10.61 -1.44
CA ALA A 100 14.91 -10.03 -0.31
C ALA A 100 14.20 -8.83 0.33
N ALA A 101 13.46 -8.07 -0.47
CA ALA A 101 12.71 -6.89 -0.06
C ALA A 101 11.67 -6.53 -1.14
N GLU A 102 10.74 -5.66 -0.80
CA GLU A 102 10.00 -4.84 -1.75
C GLU A 102 10.72 -3.50 -1.88
N ILE A 103 11.01 -3.09 -3.11
CA ILE A 103 11.61 -1.80 -3.44
C ILE A 103 10.70 -1.11 -4.43
N ASP A 104 10.18 0.02 -4.06
CA ASP A 104 9.23 0.77 -4.86
C ASP A 104 9.91 1.93 -5.57
N PHE A 105 9.53 2.16 -6.82
CA PHE A 105 9.82 3.36 -7.58
C PHE A 105 8.52 3.96 -8.07
N TYR A 106 8.27 5.21 -7.75
CA TYR A 106 7.02 5.84 -8.12
C TYR A 106 7.22 7.29 -8.55
N GLY A 107 6.24 7.82 -9.26
CA GLY A 107 6.23 9.21 -9.66
C GLY A 107 4.89 9.62 -10.22
N GLY A 108 4.61 10.91 -10.12
CA GLY A 108 3.30 11.43 -10.52
C GLY A 108 3.21 12.94 -10.41
N ALA A 109 1.97 13.39 -10.48
CA ALA A 109 1.60 14.78 -10.34
C ALA A 109 0.44 14.95 -9.36
N ARG A 110 0.53 15.96 -8.50
CA ARG A 110 -0.54 16.39 -7.58
C ARG A 110 -1.06 17.75 -8.01
N TRP A 111 -2.36 17.88 -8.14
CA TRP A 111 -3.02 19.12 -8.49
C TRP A 111 -4.07 19.46 -7.43
N THR A 112 -3.88 20.60 -6.75
CA THR A 112 -4.80 21.13 -5.73
C THR A 112 -5.80 22.10 -6.37
N LEU A 113 -7.06 21.76 -6.33
CA LEU A 113 -8.19 22.52 -6.88
C LEU A 113 -9.13 22.92 -5.73
N GLY A 114 -8.76 23.97 -5.00
CA GLY A 114 -9.50 24.37 -3.80
C GLY A 114 -9.49 23.23 -2.75
N PRO A 115 -10.66 22.68 -2.37
CA PRO A 115 -10.72 21.60 -1.39
C PRO A 115 -10.39 20.21 -1.97
N VAL A 116 -10.20 20.10 -3.29
CA VAL A 116 -9.94 18.81 -3.96
C VAL A 116 -8.48 18.71 -4.36
N VAL A 117 -7.86 17.58 -4.05
CA VAL A 117 -6.52 17.21 -4.52
C VAL A 117 -6.67 16.03 -5.47
N LEU A 118 -6.10 16.15 -6.66
CA LEU A 118 -5.99 15.07 -7.64
C LEU A 118 -4.53 14.60 -7.65
N ASP A 119 -4.31 13.31 -7.43
CA ASP A 119 -2.98 12.69 -7.47
C ASP A 119 -3.00 11.53 -8.46
N GLY A 120 -2.13 11.55 -9.46
CA GLY A 120 -2.06 10.51 -10.47
C GLY A 120 -0.64 10.24 -10.90
N GLY A 121 -0.35 8.98 -11.20
CA GLY A 121 1.00 8.57 -11.54
C GLY A 121 1.14 7.09 -11.80
N PHE A 122 2.39 6.62 -11.66
CA PHE A 122 2.77 5.24 -11.79
C PHE A 122 3.55 4.77 -10.58
N TRP A 123 3.40 3.48 -10.26
CA TRP A 123 4.07 2.79 -9.17
C TRP A 123 4.67 1.49 -9.70
N TYR A 124 5.96 1.25 -9.48
CA TYR A 124 6.65 0.03 -9.85
C TYR A 124 7.14 -0.66 -8.58
N TYR A 125 6.68 -1.87 -8.36
CA TYR A 125 7.07 -2.76 -7.28
C TYR A 125 8.15 -3.71 -7.76
N TYR A 126 9.33 -3.61 -7.18
CA TYR A 126 10.49 -4.43 -7.52
C TYR A 126 10.82 -5.39 -6.39
N TYR A 127 10.91 -6.66 -6.71
CA TYR A 127 11.16 -7.73 -5.76
C TYR A 127 12.50 -8.45 -6.06
N PRO A 128 13.65 -7.93 -5.61
CA PRO A 128 14.97 -8.48 -5.94
C PRO A 128 15.21 -9.83 -5.28
N GLY A 129 15.96 -10.70 -5.96
CA GLY A 129 16.50 -11.94 -5.42
C GLY A 129 15.49 -13.08 -5.31
N GLY A 130 14.29 -12.92 -5.85
CA GLY A 130 13.28 -13.97 -5.83
C GLY A 130 13.72 -15.22 -6.59
N GLN A 131 13.33 -16.38 -6.06
CA GLN A 131 13.59 -17.69 -6.62
C GLN A 131 12.32 -18.30 -7.21
N CYS A 132 12.44 -18.97 -8.35
CA CYS A 132 11.34 -19.71 -8.94
C CYS A 132 11.05 -20.95 -8.08
N ILE A 133 9.81 -21.09 -7.63
CA ILE A 133 9.30 -22.25 -6.90
C ILE A 133 8.42 -23.04 -7.85
N GLY A 134 8.76 -24.30 -8.10
CA GLY A 134 8.02 -25.18 -9.00
C GLY A 134 7.13 -26.18 -8.28
N ASP A 135 6.31 -26.88 -9.06
CA ASP A 135 5.56 -28.04 -8.57
C ASP A 135 6.46 -29.31 -8.65
N VAL A 136 6.30 -30.22 -7.71
CA VAL A 136 6.93 -31.55 -7.73
C VAL A 136 6.46 -32.40 -8.93
N VAL A 137 5.26 -32.15 -9.45
CA VAL A 137 4.64 -32.88 -10.56
C VAL A 137 4.99 -32.29 -11.93
N ALA A 138 5.30 -31.01 -11.99
CA ALA A 138 5.64 -30.30 -13.21
C ALA A 138 6.89 -29.41 -13.03
N PRO A 139 8.08 -29.98 -12.75
CA PRO A 139 9.30 -29.24 -12.45
C PRO A 139 9.85 -28.45 -13.63
N THR A 140 9.21 -28.48 -14.79
CA THR A 140 9.71 -27.94 -16.05
C THR A 140 9.69 -26.41 -16.16
N PHE A 141 8.97 -25.72 -15.27
CA PHE A 141 8.82 -24.28 -15.33
C PHE A 141 9.92 -23.50 -14.58
N CYS A 142 10.60 -24.12 -13.62
CA CYS A 142 11.66 -23.49 -12.84
C CYS A 142 13.02 -24.14 -13.10
N PRO A 143 14.11 -23.34 -13.15
CA PRO A 143 15.45 -23.86 -13.19
C PRO A 143 15.74 -24.76 -11.97
N LEU A 144 16.52 -25.83 -12.17
CA LEU A 144 16.99 -26.66 -11.07
C LEU A 144 17.96 -25.86 -10.19
N VAL A 145 17.82 -25.96 -8.87
CA VAL A 145 18.76 -25.44 -7.89
C VAL A 145 19.64 -26.62 -7.41
N ASN A 146 20.93 -26.53 -7.68
CA ASN A 146 21.89 -27.64 -7.40
C ASN A 146 21.46 -28.99 -8.01
N GLY A 147 20.84 -28.97 -9.18
CA GLY A 147 20.36 -30.16 -9.89
C GLY A 147 19.04 -30.73 -9.37
N MET A 148 18.36 -30.06 -8.43
CA MET A 148 17.08 -30.49 -7.87
C MET A 148 15.98 -29.44 -8.12
N PRO A 149 14.70 -29.88 -8.24
CA PRO A 149 13.57 -28.98 -8.27
C PRO A 149 13.51 -28.14 -6.98
N ASN A 150 13.32 -26.82 -7.11
CA ASN A 150 13.05 -25.94 -5.99
C ASN A 150 11.54 -25.95 -5.70
N VAL A 151 11.12 -26.73 -4.73
CA VAL A 151 9.71 -27.01 -4.41
C VAL A 151 9.44 -26.80 -2.93
N ILE A 152 8.20 -26.51 -2.58
CA ILE A 152 7.74 -26.41 -1.19
C ILE A 152 6.73 -27.50 -0.86
N ALA A 153 6.59 -27.81 0.44
CA ALA A 153 5.84 -28.98 0.90
C ALA A 153 4.34 -28.95 0.55
N ASN A 154 3.75 -27.76 0.41
CA ASN A 154 2.33 -27.63 0.05
C ASN A 154 2.07 -27.57 -1.47
N GLY A 155 3.12 -27.72 -2.28
CA GLY A 155 2.99 -27.77 -3.75
C GLY A 155 2.68 -26.45 -4.44
N ASN A 156 2.69 -25.32 -3.73
CA ASN A 156 2.47 -24.01 -4.36
C ASN A 156 3.62 -23.65 -5.31
N THR A 157 3.26 -22.97 -6.40
CA THR A 157 4.21 -22.47 -7.40
C THR A 157 4.29 -20.97 -7.35
N LEU A 158 5.48 -20.40 -7.60
CA LEU A 158 5.66 -18.96 -7.65
C LEU A 158 6.82 -18.61 -8.59
N LYS A 159 6.62 -17.59 -9.43
CA LYS A 159 7.70 -17.05 -10.26
C LYS A 159 8.80 -16.45 -9.41
N GLY A 160 10.04 -16.52 -9.88
CA GLY A 160 11.17 -15.83 -9.24
C GLY A 160 11.00 -14.31 -9.29
N ASP A 161 10.64 -13.80 -10.46
CA ASP A 161 10.33 -12.38 -10.63
C ASP A 161 8.81 -12.17 -10.55
N VAL A 162 8.38 -11.49 -9.50
CA VAL A 162 7.00 -11.05 -9.27
C VAL A 162 6.86 -9.53 -9.33
N SER A 163 7.86 -8.85 -9.88
CA SER A 163 7.85 -7.39 -10.03
C SER A 163 6.77 -6.95 -11.02
N PHE A 164 6.09 -5.86 -10.71
CA PHE A 164 4.99 -5.35 -11.55
C PHE A 164 4.83 -3.84 -11.37
N TRP A 165 3.96 -3.23 -12.15
CA TRP A 165 3.63 -1.83 -12.05
C TRP A 165 2.12 -1.59 -12.04
N GLU A 166 1.75 -0.46 -11.49
CA GLU A 166 0.38 0.04 -11.49
C GLU A 166 0.34 1.51 -11.95
N ALA A 167 -0.64 1.85 -12.78
CA ALA A 167 -1.10 3.22 -12.92
C ALA A 167 -2.09 3.52 -11.81
N TYR A 168 -2.07 4.73 -11.24
CA TYR A 168 -3.01 5.09 -10.19
C TYR A 168 -3.59 6.48 -10.37
N PHE A 169 -4.78 6.67 -9.79
CA PHE A 169 -5.44 7.95 -9.66
C PHE A 169 -6.16 8.03 -8.31
N LYS A 170 -5.86 9.09 -7.54
CA LYS A 170 -6.34 9.26 -6.16
C LYS A 170 -6.89 10.67 -5.95
N PRO A 171 -8.17 10.94 -6.24
CA PRO A 171 -8.84 12.16 -5.83
C PRO A 171 -9.14 12.15 -4.33
N THR A 172 -8.85 13.25 -3.66
CA THR A 172 -9.20 13.50 -2.26
C THR A 172 -9.97 14.79 -2.13
N TRP A 173 -11.10 14.78 -1.46
CA TRP A 173 -11.87 15.96 -1.11
C TRP A 173 -11.77 16.26 0.39
N ASN A 174 -11.12 17.35 0.73
CA ASN A 174 -11.07 17.92 2.08
C ASN A 174 -12.36 18.72 2.31
N ILE A 175 -13.37 18.08 2.92
CA ILE A 175 -14.69 18.69 3.15
C ILE A 175 -14.54 19.92 4.05
N ASN A 176 -13.71 19.80 5.07
CA ASN A 176 -13.30 20.85 6.01
C ASN A 176 -12.02 20.41 6.73
N ASP A 177 -11.57 21.16 7.75
CA ASP A 177 -10.35 20.88 8.52
C ASP A 177 -10.36 19.53 9.27
N GLN A 178 -11.54 18.93 9.46
CA GLN A 178 -11.70 17.68 10.21
C GLN A 178 -11.97 16.49 9.31
N TRP A 179 -12.68 16.67 8.20
CA TRP A 179 -13.17 15.58 7.38
C TRP A 179 -12.56 15.59 5.98
N ALA A 180 -11.99 14.47 5.61
CA ALA A 180 -11.56 14.18 4.25
C ALA A 180 -12.17 12.85 3.77
N VAL A 181 -12.52 12.80 2.49
CA VAL A 181 -12.93 11.58 1.78
C VAL A 181 -12.08 11.44 0.53
N GLY A 182 -11.74 10.21 0.18
CA GLY A 182 -10.90 9.94 -0.99
C GLY A 182 -11.38 8.71 -1.74
N LEU A 183 -10.95 8.62 -2.99
CA LEU A 183 -11.05 7.42 -3.80
C LEU A 183 -9.63 7.02 -4.21
N ASN A 184 -9.40 5.73 -4.37
CA ASN A 184 -8.16 5.20 -4.91
C ASN A 184 -8.50 4.26 -6.05
N GLU A 185 -7.83 4.45 -7.17
CA GLU A 185 -7.89 3.56 -8.33
C GLU A 185 -6.47 3.15 -8.69
N PHE A 186 -6.24 1.84 -8.82
CA PHE A 186 -4.97 1.27 -9.24
C PHE A 186 -5.21 0.19 -10.28
N TYR A 187 -4.49 0.22 -11.38
CA TYR A 187 -4.57 -0.75 -12.45
C TYR A 187 -3.19 -1.29 -12.82
N SER A 188 -3.07 -2.62 -12.85
CA SER A 188 -1.92 -3.34 -13.39
C SER A 188 -2.34 -4.25 -14.53
N PRO A 189 -1.64 -4.28 -15.67
CA PRO A 189 -1.91 -5.24 -16.74
C PRO A 189 -1.44 -6.66 -16.40
N SER A 190 -0.50 -6.82 -15.45
CA SER A 190 0.04 -8.10 -14.99
C SER A 190 0.42 -8.00 -13.52
N PHE A 191 -0.57 -8.15 -12.63
CA PHE A 191 -0.39 -8.06 -11.19
C PHE A 191 0.54 -9.17 -10.69
N LEU A 192 1.56 -8.82 -9.91
CA LEU A 192 2.62 -9.73 -9.45
C LEU A 192 3.27 -10.55 -10.59
N ASN A 193 3.36 -9.96 -11.81
CA ASN A 193 3.88 -10.64 -13.00
C ASN A 193 3.22 -12.00 -13.29
N SER A 194 1.99 -12.15 -12.86
CA SER A 194 1.23 -13.41 -12.97
C SER A 194 0.56 -13.61 -14.33
N GLY A 195 0.55 -12.58 -15.19
CA GLY A 195 -0.25 -12.53 -16.41
C GLY A 195 -1.70 -12.07 -16.17
N ALA A 196 -2.21 -12.16 -14.95
CA ALA A 196 -3.53 -11.64 -14.61
C ALA A 196 -3.48 -10.11 -14.47
N TRP A 197 -4.38 -9.39 -15.15
CA TRP A 197 -4.58 -7.99 -14.81
C TRP A 197 -5.16 -7.86 -13.41
N GLY A 198 -4.85 -6.76 -12.72
CA GLY A 198 -5.39 -6.39 -11.42
C GLY A 198 -5.95 -4.97 -11.45
N ASN A 199 -7.12 -4.78 -10.84
CA ASN A 199 -7.71 -3.47 -10.64
C ASN A 199 -8.17 -3.35 -9.19
N TYR A 200 -7.71 -2.31 -8.49
CA TYR A 200 -8.12 -2.02 -7.13
C TYR A 200 -8.80 -0.67 -7.06
N PHE A 201 -10.04 -0.68 -6.59
CA PHE A 201 -10.79 0.54 -6.31
C PHE A 201 -11.21 0.58 -4.85
N SER A 202 -11.00 1.72 -4.19
CA SER A 202 -11.42 1.91 -2.80
C SER A 202 -11.94 3.31 -2.51
N GLY A 203 -12.76 3.40 -1.48
CA GLY A 203 -13.18 4.65 -0.86
C GLY A 203 -12.61 4.77 0.54
N THR A 204 -12.13 5.97 0.88
CA THR A 204 -11.55 6.28 2.19
C THR A 204 -12.31 7.40 2.88
N VAL A 205 -12.33 7.36 4.21
CA VAL A 205 -12.83 8.45 5.04
C VAL A 205 -11.87 8.66 6.20
N LYS A 206 -11.60 9.93 6.53
CA LYS A 206 -10.77 10.31 7.67
C LYS A 206 -11.43 11.44 8.44
N PHE A 207 -11.44 11.31 9.76
CA PHE A 207 -11.74 12.36 10.70
C PHE A 207 -10.50 12.71 11.50
N THR A 208 -10.07 13.96 11.46
CA THR A 208 -8.97 14.49 12.27
C THR A 208 -9.54 15.35 13.38
N ALA A 209 -9.20 15.04 14.62
CA ALA A 209 -9.69 15.77 15.78
C ALA A 209 -9.26 17.23 15.75
N PRO A 210 -10.18 18.18 16.05
CA PRO A 210 -9.80 19.58 16.25
C PRO A 210 -8.73 19.70 17.35
N SER A 211 -7.87 20.72 17.25
CA SER A 211 -6.83 20.96 18.26
C SER A 211 -7.37 21.13 19.68
N ALA A 212 -8.61 21.62 19.80
CA ALA A 212 -9.29 21.73 21.10
C ALA A 212 -9.60 20.36 21.75
N TRP A 213 -9.57 19.26 20.98
CA TRP A 213 -9.79 17.87 21.48
C TRP A 213 -8.47 17.09 21.62
N ALA A 214 -7.34 17.77 21.42
CA ALA A 214 -6.03 17.16 21.61
C ALA A 214 -5.78 16.82 23.08
N TRP A 215 -5.04 15.75 23.32
CA TRP A 215 -4.61 15.38 24.69
C TRP A 215 -3.24 16.04 24.98
N GLY A 216 -3.28 17.28 25.42
CA GLY A 216 -2.07 18.11 25.55
C GLY A 216 -1.48 18.45 24.17
N THR A 217 -0.32 17.87 23.83
CA THR A 217 0.34 18.05 22.53
C THR A 217 0.06 16.90 21.54
N LEU A 218 -0.77 15.91 21.93
CA LEU A 218 -1.11 14.76 21.11
C LEU A 218 -2.38 15.04 20.30
N GLY A 219 -2.24 15.13 18.99
CA GLY A 219 -3.36 15.05 18.07
C GLY A 219 -3.84 13.60 17.88
N TRP A 220 -5.03 13.43 17.31
CA TRP A 220 -5.54 12.11 16.97
C TRP A 220 -6.46 12.16 15.75
N TYR A 221 -6.60 11.01 15.08
CA TYR A 221 -7.52 10.83 13.98
C TYR A 221 -8.14 9.43 14.02
N VAL A 222 -9.25 9.27 13.30
CA VAL A 222 -9.86 7.97 12.95
C VAL A 222 -10.01 7.93 11.44
N SER A 223 -9.76 6.78 10.83
CA SER A 223 -9.95 6.59 9.39
C SER A 223 -10.37 5.18 9.07
N GLY A 224 -11.00 5.02 7.90
CA GLY A 224 -11.37 3.72 7.37
C GLY A 224 -11.31 3.73 5.85
N GLU A 225 -11.18 2.53 5.31
CA GLU A 225 -11.18 2.26 3.88
C GLU A 225 -12.02 1.02 3.62
N PHE A 226 -12.75 1.03 2.51
CA PHE A 226 -13.38 -0.14 1.92
C PHE A 226 -13.02 -0.19 0.44
N GLY A 227 -12.50 -1.33 0.00
CA GLY A 227 -12.04 -1.52 -1.37
C GLY A 227 -12.42 -2.87 -1.94
N ARG A 228 -12.28 -2.97 -3.26
CA ARG A 228 -12.41 -4.21 -4.01
C ARG A 228 -11.24 -4.37 -4.95
N GLN A 229 -10.65 -5.54 -4.93
CA GLN A 229 -9.65 -5.99 -5.88
C GLN A 229 -10.30 -6.94 -6.88
N TRP A 230 -10.20 -6.60 -8.17
CA TRP A 230 -10.58 -7.48 -9.28
C TRP A 230 -9.32 -8.03 -9.94
N PHE A 231 -9.45 -9.24 -10.47
CA PHE A 231 -8.37 -9.90 -11.19
C PHE A 231 -8.85 -10.54 -12.48
N GLY A 232 -7.92 -10.70 -13.41
CA GLY A 232 -8.04 -11.54 -14.59
C GLY A 232 -7.58 -12.98 -14.33
N THR A 233 -7.27 -13.66 -15.43
CA THR A 233 -6.70 -15.00 -15.43
C THR A 233 -5.19 -14.94 -15.57
N THR A 234 -4.47 -15.75 -14.84
CA THR A 234 -3.01 -15.85 -14.90
C THR A 234 -2.54 -16.46 -16.21
N ASP A 235 -1.26 -16.44 -16.46
CA ASP A 235 -0.65 -17.24 -17.53
C ASP A 235 -0.51 -18.72 -17.15
N SER A 236 -0.03 -19.53 -18.10
CA SER A 236 0.08 -20.98 -17.94
C SER A 236 1.09 -21.45 -16.89
N PHE A 237 1.97 -20.57 -16.40
CA PHE A 237 2.87 -20.90 -15.29
C PHE A 237 2.08 -21.29 -14.03
N TYR A 238 0.96 -20.62 -13.78
CA TYR A 238 0.05 -20.89 -12.65
C TYR A 238 -1.11 -21.82 -13.04
N GLY A 239 -1.10 -22.37 -14.25
CA GLY A 239 -2.15 -23.28 -14.71
C GLY A 239 -2.18 -24.59 -13.92
N LEU A 240 -3.35 -25.21 -13.87
CA LEU A 240 -3.58 -26.51 -13.22
C LEU A 240 -3.66 -27.61 -14.28
N PRO A 241 -2.60 -28.38 -14.53
CA PRO A 241 -2.57 -29.42 -15.55
C PRO A 241 -3.70 -30.45 -15.36
N GLY A 242 -4.30 -30.88 -16.46
CA GLY A 242 -5.41 -31.86 -16.44
C GLY A 242 -6.76 -31.28 -16.02
N THR A 243 -6.87 -29.97 -15.81
CA THR A 243 -8.13 -29.28 -15.52
C THR A 243 -8.48 -28.27 -16.61
N ILE A 244 -9.66 -27.65 -16.49
CA ILE A 244 -10.08 -26.54 -17.38
C ILE A 244 -9.20 -25.29 -17.19
N TYR A 245 -8.40 -25.23 -16.15
CA TYR A 245 -7.49 -24.14 -15.80
C TYR A 245 -6.04 -24.42 -16.22
N ALA A 246 -5.78 -25.36 -17.13
CA ALA A 246 -4.42 -25.69 -17.57
C ALA A 246 -3.66 -24.51 -18.21
N ALA A 247 -4.38 -23.56 -18.81
CA ALA A 247 -3.79 -22.36 -19.44
C ALA A 247 -3.61 -21.17 -18.46
N GLY A 248 -4.08 -21.31 -17.22
CA GLY A 248 -4.03 -20.27 -16.19
C GLY A 248 -5.25 -20.34 -15.28
N ILE A 249 -5.11 -19.84 -14.05
CA ILE A 249 -6.18 -19.79 -13.06
C ILE A 249 -6.82 -18.38 -13.01
N PRO A 250 -8.15 -18.27 -12.92
CA PRO A 250 -8.81 -17.01 -12.66
C PRO A 250 -8.68 -16.68 -11.17
N TYR A 251 -7.87 -15.66 -10.82
CA TYR A 251 -7.80 -15.24 -9.42
C TYR A 251 -9.15 -14.73 -8.90
N THR A 252 -9.50 -15.15 -7.70
CA THR A 252 -10.75 -14.73 -7.06
C THR A 252 -10.67 -13.27 -6.66
N SER A 253 -11.59 -12.45 -7.19
CA SER A 253 -11.75 -11.06 -6.80
C SER A 253 -12.31 -10.96 -5.39
N TYR A 254 -11.85 -9.99 -4.57
CA TYR A 254 -12.24 -9.90 -3.17
C TYR A 254 -12.46 -8.45 -2.71
N ASN A 255 -13.18 -8.31 -1.62
CA ASN A 255 -13.29 -7.05 -0.91
C ASN A 255 -12.31 -7.02 0.26
N THR A 256 -11.79 -5.83 0.55
CA THR A 256 -10.96 -5.57 1.72
C THR A 256 -11.48 -4.34 2.45
N TRP A 257 -11.28 -4.30 3.75
CA TRP A 257 -11.62 -3.15 4.57
C TRP A 257 -10.65 -2.99 5.72
N ASN A 258 -10.50 -1.76 6.14
CA ASN A 258 -9.76 -1.47 7.34
C ASN A 258 -10.40 -0.30 8.08
N ILE A 259 -10.22 -0.28 9.40
CA ILE A 259 -10.58 0.83 10.27
C ILE A 259 -9.53 0.97 11.35
N GLY A 260 -9.16 2.20 11.66
CA GLY A 260 -8.15 2.46 12.67
C GLY A 260 -8.11 3.92 13.11
N GLY A 261 -7.20 4.20 14.00
CA GLY A 261 -6.94 5.55 14.47
C GLY A 261 -5.48 5.74 14.84
N GLY A 262 -5.04 6.97 14.81
CA GLY A 262 -3.67 7.33 15.12
C GLY A 262 -3.54 8.44 16.13
N LEU A 263 -2.45 8.36 16.90
CA LEU A 263 -1.95 9.43 17.76
C LEU A 263 -0.79 10.11 17.05
N THR A 264 -0.84 11.43 16.96
CA THR A 264 0.21 12.23 16.29
C THR A 264 0.91 13.14 17.29
N TRP A 265 2.24 13.12 17.25
CA TRP A 265 3.07 14.00 18.06
C TRP A 265 4.25 14.51 17.24
N LYS A 266 4.24 15.80 16.91
CA LYS A 266 5.21 16.40 16.00
C LYS A 266 5.25 15.63 14.66
N GLN A 267 6.37 14.97 14.36
CA GLN A 267 6.60 14.15 13.16
C GLN A 267 6.31 12.67 13.36
N PHE A 268 5.94 12.26 14.57
CA PHE A 268 5.66 10.87 14.91
C PHE A 268 4.16 10.55 14.84
N THR A 269 3.84 9.39 14.33
CA THR A 269 2.48 8.84 14.34
C THR A 269 2.51 7.41 14.83
N LEU A 270 1.65 7.09 15.81
CA LEU A 270 1.29 5.72 16.18
C LEU A 270 -0.10 5.43 15.63
N ASP A 271 -0.21 4.56 14.63
CA ASP A 271 -1.48 4.10 14.04
C ASP A 271 -1.79 2.68 14.51
N LEU A 272 -3.02 2.48 14.96
CA LEU A 272 -3.56 1.18 15.37
C LEU A 272 -4.75 0.87 14.48
N ARG A 273 -4.71 -0.27 13.75
CA ARG A 273 -5.66 -0.57 12.68
C ARG A 273 -6.08 -2.03 12.66
N TYR A 274 -7.36 -2.27 12.47
CA TYR A 274 -7.90 -3.57 12.09
C TYR A 274 -8.02 -3.63 10.56
N SER A 275 -7.60 -4.72 9.96
CA SER A 275 -7.72 -4.98 8.52
C SER A 275 -8.22 -6.39 8.28
N ASP A 276 -9.03 -6.56 7.22
CA ASP A 276 -9.62 -7.86 6.89
C ASP A 276 -10.01 -7.94 5.41
N THR A 277 -10.31 -9.16 4.94
CA THR A 277 -10.86 -9.43 3.60
C THR A 277 -11.95 -10.49 3.65
N ASN A 278 -12.71 -10.60 2.55
CA ASN A 278 -13.64 -11.72 2.36
C ASN A 278 -13.07 -12.86 1.50
N LEU A 279 -11.76 -12.86 1.24
CA LEU A 279 -11.13 -13.93 0.46
C LEU A 279 -11.10 -15.23 1.28
N SER A 280 -11.54 -16.34 0.69
CA SER A 280 -11.47 -17.64 1.36
C SER A 280 -10.03 -18.07 1.59
N LYS A 281 -9.76 -18.88 2.62
CA LYS A 281 -8.41 -19.39 2.88
C LYS A 281 -7.83 -20.19 1.72
N GLY A 282 -8.68 -20.91 0.97
CA GLY A 282 -8.26 -21.67 -0.20
C GLY A 282 -7.89 -20.78 -1.38
N ASP A 283 -8.72 -19.79 -1.69
CA ASP A 283 -8.42 -18.82 -2.76
C ASP A 283 -7.26 -17.90 -2.37
N CYS A 284 -7.13 -17.57 -1.07
CA CYS A 284 -5.95 -16.88 -0.55
C CYS A 284 -4.67 -17.65 -0.83
N ASN A 285 -4.66 -18.97 -0.57
CA ASN A 285 -3.50 -19.82 -0.87
C ASN A 285 -3.17 -19.82 -2.37
N ALA A 286 -4.18 -19.98 -3.23
CA ALA A 286 -3.99 -19.95 -4.68
C ALA A 286 -3.44 -18.60 -5.20
N PHE A 287 -3.81 -17.51 -4.55
CA PHE A 287 -3.37 -16.16 -4.92
C PHE A 287 -1.97 -15.82 -4.38
N THR A 288 -1.69 -16.15 -3.12
CA THR A 288 -0.45 -15.73 -2.44
C THR A 288 0.69 -16.74 -2.56
N GLY A 289 0.37 -17.99 -2.85
CA GLY A 289 1.34 -19.09 -2.81
C GLY A 289 1.96 -19.30 -1.43
N ASP A 290 1.22 -19.02 -0.36
CA ASP A 290 1.69 -19.02 1.04
C ASP A 290 2.41 -20.34 1.41
N PHE A 291 3.70 -20.24 1.73
CA PHE A 291 4.52 -21.40 2.13
C PHE A 291 4.15 -21.97 3.51
N THR A 292 3.37 -21.24 4.30
CA THR A 292 2.89 -21.67 5.62
C THR A 292 1.49 -22.27 5.56
N ALA A 293 0.82 -22.22 4.38
CA ALA A 293 -0.50 -22.78 4.21
C ALA A 293 -0.52 -24.29 4.54
N SER A 294 -1.57 -24.73 5.22
CA SER A 294 -1.68 -26.08 5.74
C SER A 294 -3.13 -26.60 5.68
N GLY A 295 -3.31 -27.87 6.03
CA GLY A 295 -4.63 -28.54 5.95
C GLY A 295 -4.99 -28.99 4.54
N THR A 296 -6.15 -29.61 4.40
CA THR A 296 -6.63 -30.17 3.11
C THR A 296 -8.13 -29.93 2.93
N THR A 297 -8.73 -29.06 3.74
CA THR A 297 -10.20 -28.84 3.76
C THR A 297 -10.65 -27.56 3.06
N ASN A 298 -9.70 -26.73 2.58
CA ASN A 298 -9.98 -25.45 1.92
C ASN A 298 -9.99 -25.61 0.39
N VAL A 299 -10.63 -26.66 -0.11
CA VAL A 299 -10.71 -26.93 -1.54
C VAL A 299 -11.55 -25.88 -2.25
N THR A 300 -10.99 -25.30 -3.30
CA THR A 300 -11.70 -24.43 -4.25
C THR A 300 -11.37 -24.87 -5.68
N ALA A 301 -12.04 -24.28 -6.66
CA ALA A 301 -11.79 -24.59 -8.07
C ALA A 301 -10.33 -24.30 -8.50
N ILE A 302 -9.69 -23.32 -7.87
CA ILE A 302 -8.31 -22.91 -8.16
C ILE A 302 -7.30 -23.36 -7.09
N ASN A 303 -7.77 -24.07 -6.07
CA ASN A 303 -6.95 -24.66 -4.99
C ASN A 303 -7.39 -26.11 -4.71
N PRO A 304 -7.21 -27.04 -5.66
CA PRO A 304 -7.67 -28.42 -5.51
C PRO A 304 -6.95 -29.19 -4.38
N GLY A 305 -5.75 -28.79 -4.00
CA GLY A 305 -5.00 -29.38 -2.89
C GLY A 305 -5.60 -29.07 -1.51
N GLY A 306 -6.48 -28.07 -1.41
CA GLY A 306 -7.21 -27.74 -0.20
C GLY A 306 -6.38 -27.10 0.91
N PHE A 307 -5.17 -26.64 0.64
CA PHE A 307 -4.36 -25.89 1.59
C PHE A 307 -5.00 -24.52 1.90
N GLY A 308 -4.99 -24.12 3.17
CA GLY A 308 -5.57 -22.86 3.61
C GLY A 308 -4.50 -21.88 4.06
N SER A 309 -4.51 -20.68 3.49
CA SER A 309 -3.67 -19.56 3.91
C SER A 309 -4.41 -18.67 4.92
N ASN A 310 -3.68 -18.16 5.90
CA ASN A 310 -4.16 -17.13 6.82
C ASN A 310 -3.68 -15.71 6.42
N TRP A 311 -2.95 -15.56 5.31
CA TRP A 311 -2.39 -14.28 4.89
C TRP A 311 -3.43 -13.22 4.52
N CYS A 312 -4.65 -13.65 4.16
CA CYS A 312 -5.74 -12.77 3.72
C CYS A 312 -6.85 -12.63 4.78
N GLY A 313 -6.57 -12.92 6.01
CA GLY A 313 -7.55 -12.86 7.09
C GLY A 313 -7.45 -11.59 7.93
N ALA A 314 -8.32 -11.55 8.94
CA ALA A 314 -8.33 -10.49 9.92
C ALA A 314 -6.98 -10.33 10.62
N THR A 315 -6.46 -9.11 10.66
CA THR A 315 -5.23 -8.79 11.38
C THR A 315 -5.32 -7.43 12.06
N PHE A 316 -4.55 -7.28 13.13
CA PHE A 316 -4.39 -6.03 13.85
C PHE A 316 -2.99 -5.48 13.61
N ILE A 317 -2.92 -4.24 13.12
CA ILE A 317 -1.68 -3.58 12.74
C ILE A 317 -1.41 -2.46 13.73
N ALA A 318 -0.21 -2.45 14.32
CA ALA A 318 0.36 -1.34 15.07
C ALA A 318 1.57 -0.82 14.30
N LYS A 319 1.51 0.43 13.86
CA LYS A 319 2.57 1.10 13.08
C LYS A 319 3.03 2.36 13.78
N LEU A 320 4.33 2.46 14.03
CA LEU A 320 4.98 3.71 14.45
C LEU A 320 5.77 4.27 13.27
N SER A 321 5.47 5.50 12.88
CA SER A 321 6.16 6.19 11.79
C SER A 321 6.75 7.55 12.22
N VAL A 322 7.73 7.98 11.45
CA VAL A 322 8.27 9.34 11.46
C VAL A 322 8.27 9.86 10.02
N ASP A 323 7.67 11.04 9.81
CA ASP A 323 7.55 11.67 8.50
C ASP A 323 8.12 13.08 8.56
N LEU A 324 9.03 13.40 7.64
CA LEU A 324 9.82 14.64 7.62
C LEU A 324 9.77 15.27 6.23
N THR A 325 9.90 16.58 6.20
CA THR A 325 10.15 17.35 4.96
C THR A 325 11.38 18.21 5.14
N ALA A 326 11.89 18.78 4.05
CA ALA A 326 13.01 19.75 4.12
C ALA A 326 12.71 20.93 5.08
N ALA A 327 11.42 21.29 5.22
CA ALA A 327 10.99 22.35 6.15
C ALA A 327 11.17 21.97 7.63
N ASN A 328 11.15 20.69 7.97
CA ASN A 328 11.34 20.19 9.34
C ASN A 328 12.82 20.20 9.79
N LEU A 329 13.75 20.39 8.83
CA LEU A 329 15.19 20.37 9.08
C LEU A 329 15.79 21.78 9.30
N LYS A 330 14.99 22.81 9.09
CA LYS A 330 15.31 24.22 9.32
C LYS A 330 14.78 24.69 10.66
#